data_6ce80d082a95779fba2ac8f9c0c7af7e
#
_entry.id   6ce80d082a95779fba2ac8f9c0c7af7e
#
_cell.length_a   1.000
_cell.length_b   1.000
_cell.length_c   1.000
_cell.angle_alpha   90.00
_cell.angle_beta   90.00
_cell.angle_gamma   90.00
#
_symmetry.space_group_name_H-M   'P 1'
#
loop_
_entity.id
_entity.type
_entity.pdbx_description
1 polymer ?
#
loop_
_entity_poly.entity_id
_entity_poly.type
_entity_poly.pdbx_seq_one_letter_code
_entity_poly.pdbx_strand_id
1 'polypeptide(L)'
;RVLLARHPKRPLFMDYANQLFSEFDILHGDRVYGDDKAVIGGLARLAGKPVMLIGQHRGRSTRERIAHNFGMANPEGYRKAVRLAKMAERFGLPVLTFIDTQGAYPGVEAEERGQAIAIAESIAVFSSLKTPIIVTIIGEGGSGGALAIGMGDKINMLQNSIYSVISPEGCASILWKTAERAPDASYALKLDAKSLHKLGLIDVVVDEGQGAQIDDKIVMVGLKALLLEQLAELESMDTDERCQLRYEKFYAFNSQLGC
;
A
#
# COMPACT_ATOMS: atom_id res chain seq x y z
N ARG A 1 -13.65 11.91 4.94
CA ARG A 1 -12.50 11.28 4.24
C ARG A 1 -12.78 9.83 3.90
N VAL A 2 -13.28 9.01 4.84
CA VAL A 2 -13.58 7.58 4.59
C VAL A 2 -14.44 7.38 3.33
N LEU A 3 -15.51 8.13 3.17
CA LEU A 3 -16.38 8.06 1.99
C LEU A 3 -15.65 8.46 0.70
N LEU A 4 -14.72 9.40 0.77
CA LEU A 4 -13.89 9.78 -0.39
C LEU A 4 -12.89 8.69 -0.74
N ALA A 5 -12.20 8.10 0.23
CA ALA A 5 -11.26 7.01 0.03
C ALA A 5 -11.94 5.78 -0.61
N ARG A 6 -13.19 5.52 -0.25
CA ARG A 6 -14.02 4.39 -0.75
C ARG A 6 -14.85 4.74 -1.99
N HIS A 7 -14.70 5.94 -2.55
CA HIS A 7 -15.56 6.38 -3.64
C HIS A 7 -15.39 5.48 -4.88
N PRO A 8 -16.49 4.96 -5.49
CA PRO A 8 -16.43 3.93 -6.55
C PRO A 8 -15.77 4.40 -7.85
N LYS A 9 -15.69 5.72 -8.07
CA LYS A 9 -15.03 6.31 -9.25
C LYS A 9 -13.56 6.66 -9.02
N ARG A 10 -12.98 6.37 -7.85
CA ARG A 10 -11.54 6.56 -7.65
C ARG A 10 -10.75 5.66 -8.59
N PRO A 11 -9.61 6.13 -9.10
CA PRO A 11 -8.67 5.28 -9.81
C PRO A 11 -8.23 4.11 -8.91
N LEU A 12 -8.15 2.93 -9.48
CA LEU A 12 -7.66 1.71 -8.86
C LEU A 12 -6.21 1.46 -9.27
N PHE A 13 -5.53 0.52 -8.63
CA PHE A 13 -4.12 0.21 -8.92
C PHE A 13 -3.83 0.07 -10.43
N MET A 14 -4.66 -0.64 -11.19
CA MET A 14 -4.44 -0.81 -12.64
C MET A 14 -4.57 0.50 -13.44
N ASP A 15 -5.35 1.48 -12.97
CA ASP A 15 -5.42 2.79 -13.61
C ASP A 15 -4.09 3.55 -13.44
N TYR A 16 -3.47 3.49 -12.25
CA TYR A 16 -2.13 4.02 -11.99
C TYR A 16 -1.07 3.26 -12.80
N ALA A 17 -1.13 1.93 -12.81
CA ALA A 17 -0.19 1.11 -13.57
C ALA A 17 -0.19 1.50 -15.05
N ASN A 18 -1.36 1.62 -15.66
CA ASN A 18 -1.50 1.94 -17.08
C ASN A 18 -1.14 3.39 -17.46
N GLN A 19 -1.32 4.35 -16.53
CA GLN A 19 -1.07 5.77 -16.82
C GLN A 19 0.35 6.23 -16.47
N LEU A 20 0.94 5.67 -15.41
CA LEU A 20 2.26 6.08 -14.93
C LEU A 20 3.41 5.26 -15.51
N PHE A 21 3.15 3.99 -15.83
CA PHE A 21 4.17 3.02 -16.23
C PHE A 21 3.97 2.54 -17.67
N SER A 22 5.02 1.99 -18.25
CA SER A 22 5.00 1.27 -19.53
C SER A 22 5.55 -0.15 -19.33
N GLU A 23 5.30 -1.02 -20.31
CA GLU A 23 5.84 -2.40 -20.34
C GLU A 23 5.54 -3.15 -19.03
N PHE A 24 4.27 -3.12 -18.56
CA PHE A 24 3.92 -3.82 -17.32
C PHE A 24 3.65 -5.30 -17.59
N ASP A 25 4.65 -6.13 -17.29
CA ASP A 25 4.61 -7.60 -17.38
C ASP A 25 4.23 -8.20 -16.03
N ILE A 26 3.00 -8.69 -15.90
CA ILE A 26 2.47 -9.24 -14.65
C ILE A 26 3.05 -10.64 -14.39
N LEU A 27 3.54 -10.86 -13.17
CA LEU A 27 4.13 -12.11 -12.70
C LEU A 27 3.23 -12.80 -11.67
N HIS A 28 2.59 -13.86 -12.08
CA HIS A 28 1.60 -14.60 -11.29
C HIS A 28 2.21 -15.61 -10.31
N GLY A 29 1.44 -15.92 -9.25
CA GLY A 29 1.65 -17.03 -8.34
C GLY A 29 2.71 -16.81 -7.26
N ASP A 30 2.51 -17.48 -6.13
CA ASP A 30 3.42 -17.42 -4.96
C ASP A 30 4.52 -18.50 -4.97
N ARG A 31 4.43 -19.48 -5.86
CA ARG A 31 5.31 -20.68 -5.94
C ARG A 31 5.15 -21.66 -4.77
N VAL A 32 4.06 -21.54 -4.01
CA VAL A 32 3.75 -22.42 -2.87
C VAL A 32 2.37 -23.04 -3.03
N TYR A 33 1.33 -22.21 -3.19
CA TYR A 33 -0.06 -22.65 -3.25
C TYR A 33 -0.77 -22.22 -4.54
N GLY A 34 -0.70 -20.92 -4.89
CA GLY A 34 -1.47 -20.43 -6.03
C GLY A 34 -1.21 -18.96 -6.36
N ASP A 35 -2.17 -18.37 -7.05
CA ASP A 35 -2.17 -16.94 -7.36
C ASP A 35 -3.33 -16.24 -6.65
N ASP A 36 -3.09 -15.03 -6.15
CA ASP A 36 -4.13 -14.16 -5.61
C ASP A 36 -4.26 -12.90 -6.45
N LYS A 37 -5.42 -12.69 -7.03
CA LYS A 37 -5.70 -11.52 -7.87
C LYS A 37 -5.85 -10.22 -7.07
N ALA A 38 -6.01 -10.27 -5.76
CA ALA A 38 -6.06 -9.09 -4.91
C ALA A 38 -4.71 -8.37 -4.85
N VAL A 39 -3.60 -9.07 -5.08
CA VAL A 39 -2.26 -8.50 -5.26
C VAL A 39 -1.81 -8.72 -6.70
N ILE A 40 -1.56 -7.65 -7.42
CA ILE A 40 -1.02 -7.69 -8.78
C ILE A 40 0.41 -7.14 -8.72
N GLY A 41 1.36 -7.79 -9.38
CA GLY A 41 2.72 -7.28 -9.43
C GLY A 41 3.51 -7.85 -10.57
N GLY A 42 4.60 -7.17 -10.94
CA GLY A 42 5.44 -7.55 -12.06
C GLY A 42 6.46 -6.48 -12.42
N LEU A 43 7.14 -6.70 -13.53
CA LEU A 43 8.14 -5.78 -14.07
C LEU A 43 7.43 -4.65 -14.83
N ALA A 44 7.90 -3.42 -14.64
CA ALA A 44 7.38 -2.26 -15.36
C ALA A 44 8.50 -1.24 -15.61
N ARG A 45 8.19 -0.18 -16.37
CA ARG A 45 9.10 0.96 -16.54
C ARG A 45 8.45 2.26 -16.11
N LEU A 46 9.11 3.00 -15.24
CA LEU A 46 8.75 4.38 -14.91
C LEU A 46 9.68 5.35 -15.67
N ALA A 47 9.15 6.05 -16.67
CA ALA A 47 9.95 6.92 -17.56
C ALA A 47 11.21 6.21 -18.13
N GLY A 48 11.06 4.95 -18.55
CA GLY A 48 12.15 4.13 -19.09
C GLY A 48 12.98 3.38 -18.04
N LYS A 49 12.96 3.75 -16.76
CA LYS A 49 13.65 3.04 -15.68
C LYS A 49 12.92 1.75 -15.32
N PRO A 50 13.60 0.59 -15.28
CA PRO A 50 12.99 -0.66 -14.85
C PRO A 50 12.71 -0.65 -13.36
N VAL A 51 11.52 -1.10 -12.97
CA VAL A 51 11.05 -1.17 -11.58
C VAL A 51 10.25 -2.45 -11.33
N MET A 52 10.18 -2.88 -10.09
CA MET A 52 9.19 -3.86 -9.65
C MET A 52 7.96 -3.12 -9.14
N LEU A 53 6.82 -3.32 -9.79
CA LEU A 53 5.56 -2.71 -9.43
C LEU A 53 4.67 -3.75 -8.74
N ILE A 54 4.14 -3.41 -7.54
CA ILE A 54 3.27 -4.30 -6.76
C ILE A 54 2.10 -3.47 -6.24
N GLY A 55 0.87 -3.94 -6.37
CA GLY A 55 -0.26 -3.20 -5.84
C GLY A 55 -1.46 -4.07 -5.48
N GLN A 56 -2.25 -3.58 -4.54
CA GLN A 56 -3.53 -4.16 -4.19
C GLN A 56 -4.61 -3.65 -5.15
N HIS A 57 -5.43 -4.56 -5.66
CA HIS A 57 -6.45 -4.25 -6.65
C HIS A 57 -7.81 -4.78 -6.21
N ARG A 58 -8.78 -3.86 -6.08
CA ARG A 58 -10.12 -4.17 -5.55
C ARG A 58 -11.12 -4.65 -6.62
N GLY A 59 -10.83 -4.37 -7.89
CA GLY A 59 -11.78 -4.54 -8.99
C GLY A 59 -12.86 -3.45 -9.01
N ARG A 60 -13.40 -3.17 -10.19
CA ARG A 60 -14.40 -2.10 -10.42
C ARG A 60 -15.83 -2.62 -10.43
N SER A 61 -16.09 -3.61 -11.27
CA SER A 61 -17.39 -4.27 -11.34
C SER A 61 -17.58 -5.26 -10.19
N THR A 62 -18.83 -5.65 -9.88
CA THR A 62 -19.12 -6.66 -8.85
C THR A 62 -18.38 -7.97 -9.12
N ARG A 63 -18.33 -8.42 -10.39
CA ARG A 63 -17.61 -9.63 -10.77
C ARG A 63 -16.11 -9.52 -10.52
N GLU A 64 -15.51 -8.39 -10.88
CA GLU A 64 -14.09 -8.13 -10.60
C GLU A 64 -13.81 -8.05 -9.10
N ARG A 65 -14.65 -7.35 -8.34
CA ARG A 65 -14.50 -7.25 -6.88
C ARG A 65 -14.49 -8.62 -6.22
N ILE A 66 -15.40 -9.50 -6.61
CA ILE A 66 -15.42 -10.89 -6.11
C ILE A 66 -14.13 -11.62 -6.51
N ALA A 67 -13.69 -11.49 -7.77
CA ALA A 67 -12.49 -12.16 -8.27
C ALA A 67 -11.19 -11.65 -7.60
N HIS A 68 -11.18 -10.41 -7.09
CA HIS A 68 -10.05 -9.78 -6.39
C HIS A 68 -10.27 -9.71 -4.87
N ASN A 69 -11.20 -10.48 -4.30
CA ASN A 69 -11.55 -10.48 -2.87
C ASN A 69 -11.72 -9.05 -2.30
N PHE A 70 -12.29 -8.12 -3.07
CA PHE A 70 -12.45 -6.71 -2.69
C PHE A 70 -11.13 -6.01 -2.32
N GLY A 71 -9.99 -6.49 -2.81
CA GLY A 71 -8.66 -6.02 -2.47
C GLY A 71 -8.08 -6.62 -1.18
N MET A 72 -8.79 -7.55 -0.56
CA MET A 72 -8.33 -8.27 0.63
C MET A 72 -7.54 -9.51 0.22
N ALA A 73 -6.22 -9.46 0.38
CA ALA A 73 -5.35 -10.53 -0.06
C ALA A 73 -5.39 -11.76 0.86
N ASN A 74 -5.34 -12.93 0.23
CA ASN A 74 -5.04 -14.21 0.86
C ASN A 74 -3.53 -14.34 1.11
N PRO A 75 -3.06 -15.39 1.86
CA PRO A 75 -1.63 -15.61 2.12
C PRO A 75 -0.77 -15.65 0.87
N GLU A 76 -1.27 -16.25 -0.21
CA GLU A 76 -0.58 -16.35 -1.50
C GLU A 76 -0.35 -14.98 -2.16
N GLY A 77 -1.18 -13.98 -1.90
CA GLY A 77 -0.96 -12.59 -2.33
C GLY A 77 0.26 -11.97 -1.67
N TYR A 78 0.40 -12.13 -0.36
CA TYR A 78 1.56 -11.63 0.40
C TYR A 78 2.83 -12.40 0.05
N ARG A 79 2.77 -13.74 -0.06
CA ARG A 79 3.92 -14.54 -0.52
C ARG A 79 4.35 -14.17 -1.93
N LYS A 80 3.42 -13.86 -2.84
CA LYS A 80 3.73 -13.33 -4.16
C LYS A 80 4.46 -11.98 -4.07
N ALA A 81 3.96 -11.06 -3.24
CA ALA A 81 4.63 -9.77 -3.02
C ALA A 81 6.07 -9.95 -2.50
N VAL A 82 6.28 -10.82 -1.52
CA VAL A 82 7.61 -11.20 -1.01
C VAL A 82 8.50 -11.77 -2.11
N ARG A 83 7.99 -12.68 -2.93
CA ARG A 83 8.74 -13.28 -4.05
C ARG A 83 9.19 -12.21 -5.04
N LEU A 84 8.29 -11.28 -5.41
CA LEU A 84 8.60 -10.20 -6.33
C LEU A 84 9.60 -9.21 -5.73
N ALA A 85 9.45 -8.87 -4.45
CA ALA A 85 10.37 -7.99 -3.74
C ALA A 85 11.79 -8.57 -3.67
N LYS A 86 11.94 -9.86 -3.34
CA LYS A 86 13.24 -10.58 -3.38
C LYS A 86 13.81 -10.66 -4.78
N MET A 87 12.97 -10.81 -5.80
CA MET A 87 13.40 -10.76 -7.21
C MET A 87 13.93 -9.36 -7.55
N ALA A 88 13.24 -8.31 -7.16
CA ALA A 88 13.67 -6.93 -7.37
C ALA A 88 15.05 -6.68 -6.73
N GLU A 89 15.24 -7.07 -5.48
CA GLU A 89 16.53 -6.96 -4.79
C GLU A 89 17.65 -7.67 -5.56
N ARG A 90 17.41 -8.92 -5.98
CA ARG A 90 18.40 -9.71 -6.74
C ARG A 90 18.85 -9.06 -8.04
N PHE A 91 17.95 -8.30 -8.70
CA PHE A 91 18.25 -7.63 -9.97
C PHE A 91 18.52 -6.13 -9.80
N GLY A 92 18.61 -5.63 -8.57
CA GLY A 92 18.86 -4.22 -8.28
C GLY A 92 17.72 -3.28 -8.73
N LEU A 93 16.48 -3.78 -8.76
CA LEU A 93 15.31 -2.99 -9.18
C LEU A 93 14.67 -2.30 -7.98
N PRO A 94 14.30 -1.02 -8.08
CA PRO A 94 13.45 -0.37 -7.08
C PRO A 94 12.07 -1.04 -7.01
N VAL A 95 11.49 -1.07 -5.81
CA VAL A 95 10.14 -1.58 -5.57
C VAL A 95 9.18 -0.42 -5.36
N LEU A 96 8.12 -0.37 -6.15
CA LEU A 96 7.04 0.60 -5.99
C LEU A 96 5.77 -0.14 -5.57
N THR A 97 5.23 0.19 -4.38
CA THR A 97 4.01 -0.45 -3.90
C THR A 97 2.84 0.51 -3.88
N PHE A 98 1.65 0.00 -4.24
CA PHE A 98 0.40 0.74 -4.23
C PHE A 98 -0.61 0.05 -3.31
N ILE A 99 -1.09 0.77 -2.30
CA ILE A 99 -1.97 0.23 -1.26
C ILE A 99 -3.41 0.70 -1.49
N ASP A 100 -4.32 -0.28 -1.64
CA ASP A 100 -5.77 -0.07 -1.64
C ASP A 100 -6.48 -1.34 -1.16
N THR A 101 -6.56 -1.52 0.15
CA THR A 101 -7.19 -2.65 0.81
C THR A 101 -7.90 -2.26 2.10
N GLN A 102 -8.99 -2.93 2.42
CA GLN A 102 -9.65 -2.83 3.74
C GLN A 102 -8.91 -3.62 4.82
N GLY A 103 -8.02 -4.56 4.43
CA GLY A 103 -7.29 -5.45 5.30
C GLY A 103 -6.93 -6.75 4.60
N ALA A 104 -6.39 -7.71 5.35
CA ALA A 104 -6.20 -9.07 4.88
C ALA A 104 -7.53 -9.83 4.80
N TYR A 105 -7.63 -10.82 3.90
CA TYR A 105 -8.82 -11.65 3.79
C TYR A 105 -9.05 -12.45 5.09
N PRO A 106 -10.23 -12.35 5.74
CA PRO A 106 -10.47 -12.91 7.07
C PRO A 106 -11.10 -14.32 7.04
N GLY A 107 -11.07 -15.00 5.91
CA GLY A 107 -11.68 -16.34 5.76
C GLY A 107 -10.89 -17.44 6.48
N VAL A 108 -11.59 -18.50 6.92
CA VAL A 108 -10.98 -19.67 7.59
C VAL A 108 -9.91 -20.31 6.72
N GLU A 109 -10.16 -20.42 5.41
CA GLU A 109 -9.21 -21.00 4.45
C GLU A 109 -7.93 -20.15 4.30
N ALA A 110 -7.98 -18.85 4.58
CA ALA A 110 -6.77 -18.02 4.63
C ALA A 110 -5.98 -18.26 5.93
N GLU A 111 -6.66 -18.43 7.06
CA GLU A 111 -6.03 -18.80 8.33
C GLU A 111 -5.35 -20.17 8.23
N GLU A 112 -6.01 -21.17 7.65
CA GLU A 112 -5.46 -22.51 7.41
C GLU A 112 -4.21 -22.49 6.54
N ARG A 113 -4.10 -21.54 5.60
CA ARG A 113 -2.93 -21.34 4.74
C ARG A 113 -1.90 -20.37 5.29
N GLY A 114 -2.04 -19.95 6.58
CA GLY A 114 -1.06 -19.16 7.30
C GLY A 114 -1.12 -17.66 7.02
N GLN A 115 -2.31 -17.05 7.06
CA GLN A 115 -2.50 -15.62 6.82
C GLN A 115 -1.60 -14.73 7.67
N ALA A 116 -1.58 -14.95 9.00
CA ALA A 116 -0.78 -14.16 9.92
C ALA A 116 0.73 -14.31 9.64
N ILE A 117 1.18 -15.53 9.33
CA ILE A 117 2.58 -15.83 9.01
C ILE A 117 2.99 -15.12 7.72
N ALA A 118 2.16 -15.21 6.67
CA ALA A 118 2.46 -14.58 5.38
C ALA A 118 2.58 -13.04 5.50
N ILE A 119 1.74 -12.42 6.32
CA ILE A 119 1.81 -10.98 6.62
C ILE A 119 3.10 -10.66 7.39
N ALA A 120 3.41 -11.40 8.46
CA ALA A 120 4.60 -11.18 9.26
C ALA A 120 5.90 -11.33 8.45
N GLU A 121 5.99 -12.39 7.62
CA GLU A 121 7.12 -12.60 6.71
C GLU A 121 7.23 -11.46 5.68
N SER A 122 6.10 -10.98 5.16
CA SER A 122 6.11 -9.86 4.22
C SER A 122 6.67 -8.59 4.89
N ILE A 123 6.19 -8.23 6.07
CA ILE A 123 6.71 -7.09 6.84
C ILE A 123 8.23 -7.25 7.07
N ALA A 124 8.68 -8.42 7.53
CA ALA A 124 10.10 -8.69 7.79
C ALA A 124 10.97 -8.55 6.53
N VAL A 125 10.49 -9.07 5.39
CA VAL A 125 11.22 -8.96 4.11
C VAL A 125 11.27 -7.52 3.64
N PHE A 126 10.14 -6.80 3.56
CA PHE A 126 10.12 -5.41 3.09
C PHE A 126 10.94 -4.48 3.99
N SER A 127 10.95 -4.70 5.31
CA SER A 127 11.78 -3.90 6.22
C SER A 127 13.28 -4.08 6.01
N SER A 128 13.73 -5.25 5.53
CA SER A 128 15.15 -5.60 5.37
C SER A 128 15.67 -5.54 3.95
N LEU A 129 14.81 -5.29 2.94
CA LEU A 129 15.21 -5.21 1.52
C LEU A 129 16.28 -4.16 1.26
N LYS A 130 17.32 -4.56 0.51
CA LYS A 130 18.44 -3.69 0.15
C LYS A 130 18.23 -2.88 -1.14
N THR A 131 17.02 -2.83 -1.66
CA THR A 131 16.65 -1.99 -2.82
C THR A 131 15.73 -0.85 -2.39
N PRO A 132 15.68 0.29 -3.11
CA PRO A 132 14.74 1.37 -2.82
C PRO A 132 13.30 0.89 -2.82
N ILE A 133 12.51 1.34 -1.83
CA ILE A 133 11.10 1.03 -1.72
C ILE A 133 10.30 2.32 -1.56
N ILE A 134 9.36 2.57 -2.48
CA ILE A 134 8.42 3.69 -2.39
C ILE A 134 7.00 3.14 -2.29
N VAL A 135 6.31 3.52 -1.22
CA VAL A 135 4.93 3.12 -0.93
C VAL A 135 3.99 4.27 -1.29
N THR A 136 2.86 3.96 -1.94
CA THR A 136 1.81 4.95 -2.21
C THR A 136 0.45 4.41 -1.78
N ILE A 137 -0.20 5.08 -0.83
CA ILE A 137 -1.55 4.75 -0.37
C ILE A 137 -2.54 5.51 -1.26
N ILE A 138 -3.27 4.80 -2.13
CA ILE A 138 -4.13 5.38 -3.17
C ILE A 138 -5.63 5.41 -2.83
N GLY A 139 -6.03 4.66 -1.82
CA GLY A 139 -7.42 4.58 -1.38
C GLY A 139 -7.50 4.28 0.09
N GLU A 140 -7.79 3.05 0.43
CA GLU A 140 -7.90 2.57 1.80
C GLU A 140 -6.67 1.73 2.17
N GLY A 141 -5.94 2.11 3.21
CA GLY A 141 -4.84 1.33 3.78
C GLY A 141 -5.27 0.69 5.10
N GLY A 142 -5.75 -0.56 5.04
CA GLY A 142 -6.32 -1.25 6.19
C GLY A 142 -5.36 -2.25 6.84
N SER A 143 -5.09 -2.06 8.13
CA SER A 143 -4.53 -3.06 9.04
C SER A 143 -3.22 -3.72 8.54
N GLY A 144 -2.96 -4.95 8.97
CA GLY A 144 -1.81 -5.76 8.53
C GLY A 144 -1.78 -6.03 7.04
N GLY A 145 -2.93 -6.03 6.37
CA GLY A 145 -3.01 -6.19 4.91
C GLY A 145 -2.33 -5.05 4.14
N ALA A 146 -2.47 -3.83 4.62
CA ALA A 146 -1.76 -2.68 4.06
C ALA A 146 -0.28 -2.68 4.49
N LEU A 147 -0.02 -2.95 5.76
CA LEU A 147 1.33 -2.92 6.33
C LEU A 147 2.26 -3.96 5.68
N ALA A 148 1.72 -5.10 5.26
CA ALA A 148 2.47 -6.19 4.62
C ALA A 148 3.30 -5.76 3.41
N ILE A 149 2.87 -4.72 2.68
CA ILE A 149 3.62 -4.11 1.57
C ILE A 149 3.89 -2.62 1.78
N GLY A 150 3.69 -2.15 3.02
CA GLY A 150 3.77 -0.75 3.42
C GLY A 150 5.10 -0.30 4.04
N MET A 151 6.07 -1.22 4.18
CA MET A 151 7.37 -0.94 4.81
C MET A 151 8.34 -0.35 3.79
N GLY A 152 8.34 0.98 3.59
CA GLY A 152 9.14 1.64 2.56
C GLY A 152 10.05 2.74 3.07
N ASP A 153 11.03 3.13 2.23
CA ASP A 153 11.91 4.28 2.45
C ASP A 153 11.12 5.58 2.39
N LYS A 154 10.17 5.67 1.45
CA LYS A 154 9.22 6.77 1.32
C LYS A 154 7.81 6.23 1.36
N ILE A 155 6.94 6.93 2.10
CA ILE A 155 5.52 6.60 2.23
C ILE A 155 4.69 7.80 1.79
N ASN A 156 4.12 7.71 0.60
CA ASN A 156 3.23 8.69 0.01
C ASN A 156 1.77 8.32 0.29
N MET A 157 0.92 9.30 0.46
CA MET A 157 -0.51 9.07 0.65
C MET A 157 -1.32 10.10 -0.11
N LEU A 158 -2.30 9.68 -0.89
CA LEU A 158 -3.20 10.62 -1.55
C LEU A 158 -4.03 11.36 -0.52
N GLN A 159 -4.31 12.63 -0.80
CA GLN A 159 -4.98 13.58 0.11
C GLN A 159 -6.32 13.07 0.68
N ASN A 160 -7.09 12.32 -0.12
CA ASN A 160 -8.39 11.78 0.26
C ASN A 160 -8.35 10.28 0.59
N SER A 161 -7.16 9.70 0.73
CA SER A 161 -6.97 8.34 1.21
C SER A 161 -7.07 8.25 2.74
N ILE A 162 -7.19 7.04 3.25
CA ILE A 162 -7.16 6.74 4.69
C ILE A 162 -6.16 5.61 4.96
N TYR A 163 -5.52 5.67 6.13
CA TYR A 163 -4.61 4.62 6.60
C TYR A 163 -4.83 4.39 8.09
N SER A 164 -5.18 3.16 8.47
CA SER A 164 -5.56 2.83 9.85
C SER A 164 -5.39 1.34 10.15
N VAL A 165 -5.13 1.04 11.42
CA VAL A 165 -5.06 -0.33 11.93
C VAL A 165 -6.42 -1.05 11.89
N ILE A 166 -7.52 -0.30 11.94
CA ILE A 166 -8.89 -0.83 11.97
C ILE A 166 -9.84 0.12 11.24
N SER A 167 -10.91 -0.40 10.66
CA SER A 167 -11.96 0.44 10.09
C SER A 167 -12.69 1.24 11.18
N PRO A 168 -13.20 2.45 10.89
CA PRO A 168 -13.99 3.22 11.84
C PRO A 168 -15.21 2.46 12.37
N GLU A 169 -15.85 1.67 11.52
CA GLU A 169 -16.99 0.82 11.87
C GLU A 169 -16.59 -0.28 12.86
N GLY A 170 -15.45 -0.94 12.60
CA GLY A 170 -14.89 -1.95 13.49
C GLY A 170 -14.49 -1.37 14.85
N CYS A 171 -13.79 -0.24 14.84
CA CYS A 171 -13.41 0.48 16.05
C CYS A 171 -14.64 0.87 16.89
N ALA A 172 -15.66 1.45 16.26
CA ALA A 172 -16.90 1.84 16.92
C ALA A 172 -17.64 0.63 17.52
N SER A 173 -17.68 -0.48 16.80
CA SER A 173 -18.32 -1.71 17.27
C SER A 173 -17.61 -2.30 18.49
N ILE A 174 -16.27 -2.23 18.54
CA ILE A 174 -15.50 -2.70 19.70
C ILE A 174 -15.68 -1.77 20.92
N LEU A 175 -15.51 -0.45 20.72
CA LEU A 175 -15.48 0.51 21.83
C LEU A 175 -16.89 0.86 22.34
N TRP A 176 -17.85 1.02 21.45
CA TRP A 176 -19.20 1.51 21.79
C TRP A 176 -20.31 0.52 21.51
N LYS A 177 -19.97 -0.71 21.06
CA LYS A 177 -20.95 -1.78 20.75
C LYS A 177 -21.96 -1.41 19.65
N THR A 178 -21.67 -0.39 18.85
CA THR A 178 -22.48 0.03 17.70
C THR A 178 -21.62 0.62 16.59
N ALA A 179 -21.87 0.24 15.35
CA ALA A 179 -21.21 0.80 14.18
C ALA A 179 -21.69 2.23 13.83
N GLU A 180 -22.82 2.68 14.40
CA GLU A 180 -23.36 4.03 14.16
C GLU A 180 -22.40 5.14 14.62
N ARG A 181 -21.51 4.85 15.57
CA ARG A 181 -20.47 5.77 16.04
C ARG A 181 -19.19 5.75 15.21
N ALA A 182 -19.21 5.18 14.00
CA ALA A 182 -18.07 5.22 13.09
C ALA A 182 -17.54 6.65 12.80
N PRO A 183 -18.36 7.72 12.71
CA PRO A 183 -17.84 9.09 12.59
C PRO A 183 -16.94 9.50 13.77
N ASP A 184 -17.31 9.17 15.00
CA ASP A 184 -16.52 9.48 16.21
C ASP A 184 -15.22 8.69 16.20
N ALA A 185 -15.27 7.40 15.85
CA ALA A 185 -14.10 6.55 15.69
C ALA A 185 -13.17 7.10 14.61
N SER A 186 -13.70 7.50 13.45
CA SER A 186 -12.93 8.10 12.37
C SER A 186 -12.16 9.35 12.81
N TYR A 187 -12.79 10.20 13.61
CA TYR A 187 -12.15 11.40 14.15
C TYR A 187 -11.05 11.06 15.15
N ALA A 188 -11.31 10.12 16.06
CA ALA A 188 -10.35 9.70 17.10
C ALA A 188 -9.12 8.98 16.52
N LEU A 189 -9.32 8.17 15.48
CA LEU A 189 -8.25 7.40 14.82
C LEU A 189 -7.27 8.27 14.01
N LYS A 190 -7.62 9.53 13.67
CA LYS A 190 -6.78 10.45 12.88
C LYS A 190 -6.23 9.81 11.60
N LEU A 191 -7.06 9.04 10.91
CA LEU A 191 -6.68 8.17 9.79
C LEU A 191 -6.47 8.89 8.44
N ASP A 192 -6.68 10.19 8.39
CA ASP A 192 -6.52 11.01 7.17
C ASP A 192 -5.06 11.43 6.91
N ALA A 193 -4.74 11.67 5.65
CA ALA A 193 -3.38 11.97 5.20
C ALA A 193 -2.73 13.16 5.94
N LYS A 194 -3.48 14.25 6.19
CA LYS A 194 -2.97 15.43 6.89
C LYS A 194 -2.59 15.12 8.33
N SER A 195 -3.43 14.36 9.03
CA SER A 195 -3.18 13.94 10.41
C SER A 195 -1.98 13.01 10.50
N LEU A 196 -1.88 12.02 9.59
CA LEU A 196 -0.79 11.05 9.56
C LEU A 196 0.55 11.70 9.18
N HIS A 197 0.55 12.67 8.26
CA HIS A 197 1.74 13.45 7.93
C HIS A 197 2.22 14.26 9.13
N LYS A 198 1.30 14.91 9.86
CA LYS A 198 1.65 15.65 11.08
C LYS A 198 2.22 14.75 12.18
N LEU A 199 1.80 13.48 12.23
CA LEU A 199 2.32 12.45 13.14
C LEU A 199 3.62 11.80 12.62
N GLY A 200 4.13 12.18 11.46
CA GLY A 200 5.33 11.60 10.88
C GLY A 200 5.18 10.17 10.37
N LEU A 201 3.94 9.66 10.26
CA LEU A 201 3.66 8.29 9.81
C LEU A 201 3.70 8.13 8.29
N ILE A 202 3.58 9.22 7.56
CA ILE A 202 3.76 9.31 6.10
C ILE A 202 4.68 10.48 5.77
N ASP A 203 5.40 10.38 4.66
CA ASP A 203 6.39 11.39 4.25
C ASP A 203 5.75 12.50 3.40
N VAL A 204 4.85 12.15 2.48
CA VAL A 204 4.25 13.12 1.54
C VAL A 204 2.74 12.92 1.40
N VAL A 205 2.01 14.03 1.44
CA VAL A 205 0.59 14.08 1.04
C VAL A 205 0.52 14.49 -0.43
N VAL A 206 0.04 13.58 -1.27
CA VAL A 206 -0.13 13.85 -2.70
C VAL A 206 -1.45 14.56 -2.94
N ASP A 207 -1.38 15.74 -3.55
CA ASP A 207 -2.55 16.55 -3.86
C ASP A 207 -3.46 15.86 -4.90
N GLU A 208 -4.75 15.92 -4.66
CA GLU A 208 -5.77 15.38 -5.56
C GLU A 208 -6.62 16.50 -6.22
N GLY A 209 -6.28 17.75 -6.03
CA GLY A 209 -7.11 18.87 -6.49
C GLY A 209 -8.54 18.78 -5.97
N GLN A 210 -9.51 18.67 -6.86
CA GLN A 210 -10.93 18.48 -6.50
C GLN A 210 -11.25 17.01 -6.11
N GLY A 211 -10.29 16.11 -6.24
CA GLY A 211 -10.41 14.68 -5.91
C GLY A 211 -10.25 13.79 -7.14
N ALA A 212 -9.44 12.74 -7.01
CA ALA A 212 -9.11 11.80 -8.07
C ALA A 212 -10.33 11.10 -8.70
N GLN A 213 -11.47 11.04 -8.00
CA GLN A 213 -12.73 10.50 -8.51
C GLN A 213 -13.44 11.45 -9.50
N ILE A 214 -13.03 12.73 -9.56
CA ILE A 214 -13.56 13.76 -10.47
C ILE A 214 -12.64 13.92 -11.67
N ASP A 215 -11.35 14.14 -11.40
CA ASP A 215 -10.29 14.25 -12.43
C ASP A 215 -8.99 13.69 -11.83
N ASP A 216 -8.48 12.63 -12.42
CA ASP A 216 -7.26 11.95 -11.96
C ASP A 216 -5.96 12.53 -12.55
N LYS A 217 -6.05 13.43 -13.53
CA LYS A 217 -4.86 13.98 -14.23
C LYS A 217 -3.89 14.67 -13.28
N ILE A 218 -4.40 15.47 -12.33
CA ILE A 218 -3.56 16.18 -11.36
C ILE A 218 -2.76 15.17 -10.54
N VAL A 219 -3.43 14.14 -10.05
CA VAL A 219 -2.80 13.05 -9.28
C VAL A 219 -1.77 12.32 -10.12
N MET A 220 -2.11 11.93 -11.35
CA MET A 220 -1.20 11.15 -12.21
C MET A 220 0.07 11.93 -12.54
N VAL A 221 -0.06 13.22 -12.90
CA VAL A 221 1.10 14.07 -13.20
C VAL A 221 1.94 14.31 -11.94
N GLY A 222 1.31 14.72 -10.84
CA GLY A 222 2.01 15.00 -9.58
C GLY A 222 2.70 13.77 -9.00
N LEU A 223 1.99 12.63 -8.97
CA LEU A 223 2.54 11.38 -8.46
C LEU A 223 3.72 10.87 -9.31
N LYS A 224 3.62 10.95 -10.65
CA LYS A 224 4.74 10.57 -11.53
C LYS A 224 6.00 11.38 -11.25
N ALA A 225 5.86 12.70 -11.12
CA ALA A 225 6.98 13.58 -10.82
C ALA A 225 7.59 13.24 -9.46
N LEU A 226 6.77 13.08 -8.43
CA LEU A 226 7.19 12.72 -7.07
C LEU A 226 7.92 11.37 -7.03
N LEU A 227 7.40 10.34 -7.70
CA LEU A 227 8.04 9.02 -7.74
C LEU A 227 9.42 9.07 -8.40
N LEU A 228 9.58 9.87 -9.48
CA LEU A 228 10.87 10.04 -10.15
C LEU A 228 11.88 10.79 -9.27
N GLU A 229 11.44 11.84 -8.57
CA GLU A 229 12.26 12.59 -7.62
C GLU A 229 12.74 11.68 -6.47
N GLN A 230 11.82 10.96 -5.83
CA GLN A 230 12.14 10.05 -4.74
C GLN A 230 13.04 8.90 -5.16
N LEU A 231 12.84 8.35 -6.38
CA LEU A 231 13.74 7.33 -6.91
C LEU A 231 15.16 7.86 -7.10
N ALA A 232 15.30 9.06 -7.67
CA ALA A 232 16.62 9.67 -7.86
C ALA A 232 17.32 9.93 -6.50
N GLU A 233 16.58 10.40 -5.50
CA GLU A 233 17.10 10.58 -4.13
C GLU A 233 17.57 9.23 -3.55
N LEU A 234 16.72 8.21 -3.53
CA LEU A 234 17.02 6.92 -2.90
C LEU A 234 18.12 6.13 -3.64
N GLU A 235 18.22 6.26 -4.96
CA GLU A 235 19.28 5.63 -5.75
C GLU A 235 20.64 6.30 -5.54
N SER A 236 20.68 7.56 -5.12
CA SER A 236 21.92 8.28 -4.81
C SER A 236 22.50 7.95 -3.44
N MET A 237 21.72 7.33 -2.56
CA MET A 237 22.13 6.96 -1.21
C MET A 237 22.92 5.66 -1.20
N ASP A 238 23.84 5.54 -0.24
CA ASP A 238 24.44 4.25 0.08
C ASP A 238 23.38 3.25 0.56
N THR A 239 23.55 1.99 0.20
CA THR A 239 22.56 0.94 0.51
C THR A 239 22.37 0.72 2.01
N ASP A 240 23.47 0.69 2.78
CA ASP A 240 23.41 0.41 4.20
C ASP A 240 22.85 1.65 4.94
N GLU A 241 23.22 2.87 4.51
CA GLU A 241 22.63 4.12 5.00
C GLU A 241 21.12 4.16 4.77
N ARG A 242 20.64 3.83 3.57
CA ARG A 242 19.21 3.80 3.25
C ARG A 242 18.46 2.80 4.11
N CYS A 243 19.01 1.59 4.30
CA CYS A 243 18.40 0.57 5.15
C CYS A 243 18.35 1.03 6.62
N GLN A 244 19.39 1.70 7.11
CA GLN A 244 19.44 2.24 8.46
C GLN A 244 18.39 3.34 8.66
N LEU A 245 18.26 4.28 7.72
CA LEU A 245 17.25 5.34 7.77
C LEU A 245 15.82 4.76 7.74
N ARG A 246 15.59 3.71 6.96
CA ARG A 246 14.30 3.00 6.97
C ARG A 246 14.02 2.39 8.34
N TYR A 247 14.97 1.69 8.94
CA TYR A 247 14.85 1.13 10.27
C TYR A 247 14.54 2.21 11.32
N GLU A 248 15.30 3.29 11.33
CA GLU A 248 15.13 4.40 12.28
C GLU A 248 13.77 5.07 12.14
N LYS A 249 13.27 5.24 10.90
CA LYS A 249 11.92 5.78 10.65
C LYS A 249 10.86 4.97 11.38
N PHE A 250 10.82 3.64 11.21
CA PHE A 250 9.81 2.80 11.85
C PHE A 250 10.02 2.67 13.36
N TYR A 251 11.26 2.67 13.82
CA TYR A 251 11.59 2.66 15.25
C TYR A 251 11.13 3.95 15.94
N ALA A 252 11.29 5.10 15.29
CA ALA A 252 10.91 6.40 15.81
C ALA A 252 9.39 6.57 16.03
N PHE A 253 8.55 5.76 15.37
CA PHE A 253 7.09 5.83 15.59
C PHE A 253 6.71 5.58 17.06
N ASN A 254 7.46 4.76 17.79
CA ASN A 254 7.24 4.52 19.22
C ASN A 254 7.53 5.73 20.09
N SER A 255 8.54 6.53 19.74
CA SER A 255 8.96 7.67 20.55
C SER A 255 8.03 8.89 20.42
N GLN A 256 7.24 8.97 19.34
CA GLN A 256 6.32 10.08 19.11
C GLN A 256 4.96 9.90 19.81
N LEU A 257 4.66 8.70 20.28
CA LEU A 257 3.39 8.38 20.94
C LEU A 257 3.38 8.67 22.45
N GLY A 258 4.48 9.16 23.04
CA GLY A 258 4.53 9.66 24.42
C GLY A 258 4.20 8.60 25.48
N CYS A 259 4.65 7.35 25.26
CA CYS A 259 4.60 6.28 26.28
C CYS A 259 5.85 6.25 27.11
#